data_cdfa3d701388f3c7ed704cfafb850a45
#
_entry.id   cdfa3d701388f3c7ed704cfafb850a45
#
_cell.length_a   1.000
_cell.length_b   1.000
_cell.length_c   1.000
_cell.angle_alpha   90.00
_cell.angle_beta   90.00
_cell.angle_gamma   90.00
#
_symmetry.space_group_name_H-M   'P 1'
#
loop_
_entity.id
_entity.type
_entity.pdbx_description
1 polymer ?
#
loop_
_entity_poly.entity_id
_entity_poly.type
_entity_poly.pdbx_seq_one_letter_code
_entity_poly.pdbx_strand_id
1 'polypeptide(L)'
;MVAPDAVAVAGKRITAKTILVATGGWPSIPDIPGREHAITSNEALDLPKLPKRIAVVGGGYIAVEFAGIFHGLGAEVTLVYRRDLILRGFDRDVRAHLSDEIKRKGVTIAYGREPTAIEKRGKGYRLRFAQGRPVDCDLVMYATGRAPNTKDLGLERLG
;
A
#
# COMPACT_ATOMS: atom_id res chain seq x y z
N MET A 1 -17.44 -15.04 -15.18
CA MET A 1 -17.38 -16.30 -15.98
C MET A 1 -18.70 -17.07 -15.79
N VAL A 2 -19.22 -17.69 -16.85
CA VAL A 2 -20.45 -18.53 -16.80
C VAL A 2 -20.18 -19.98 -17.22
N ALA A 3 -19.04 -20.22 -17.88
CA ALA A 3 -18.52 -21.54 -18.24
C ALA A 3 -16.99 -21.40 -18.46
N PRO A 4 -16.20 -22.50 -18.50
CA PRO A 4 -14.75 -22.43 -18.71
C PRO A 4 -14.34 -21.72 -20.01
N ASP A 5 -15.20 -21.77 -21.02
CA ASP A 5 -15.03 -21.19 -22.35
C ASP A 5 -15.95 -19.97 -22.61
N ALA A 6 -16.66 -19.45 -21.58
CA ALA A 6 -17.68 -18.42 -21.78
C ALA A 6 -17.74 -17.36 -20.67
N VAL A 7 -17.90 -16.12 -21.11
CA VAL A 7 -18.22 -14.98 -20.24
C VAL A 7 -19.60 -14.41 -20.58
N ALA A 8 -20.29 -13.87 -19.58
CA ALA A 8 -21.51 -13.10 -19.78
C ALA A 8 -21.23 -11.63 -19.50
N VAL A 9 -21.54 -10.75 -20.43
CA VAL A 9 -21.35 -9.29 -20.33
C VAL A 9 -22.59 -8.60 -20.87
N ALA A 10 -23.22 -7.77 -20.05
CA ALA A 10 -24.44 -7.00 -20.44
C ALA A 10 -25.53 -7.90 -21.07
N GLY A 11 -25.78 -9.07 -20.47
CA GLY A 11 -26.78 -10.02 -20.95
C GLY A 11 -26.38 -10.85 -22.20
N LYS A 12 -25.19 -10.62 -22.76
CA LYS A 12 -24.67 -11.39 -23.91
C LYS A 12 -23.69 -12.46 -23.42
N ARG A 13 -23.77 -13.66 -23.98
CA ARG A 13 -22.80 -14.73 -23.81
C ARG A 13 -21.77 -14.66 -24.92
N ILE A 14 -20.48 -14.61 -24.53
CA ILE A 14 -19.34 -14.60 -25.46
C ILE A 14 -18.53 -15.86 -25.17
N THR A 15 -18.21 -16.63 -26.19
CA THR A 15 -17.41 -17.86 -26.08
C THR A 15 -16.02 -17.65 -26.72
N ALA A 16 -14.99 -18.27 -26.14
CA ALA A 16 -13.64 -18.23 -26.64
C ALA A 16 -12.88 -19.52 -26.26
N LYS A 17 -11.95 -19.95 -27.12
CA LYS A 17 -11.06 -21.09 -26.81
C LYS A 17 -10.16 -20.81 -25.61
N THR A 18 -9.77 -19.54 -25.41
CA THR A 18 -8.92 -19.08 -24.31
C THR A 18 -9.44 -17.77 -23.80
N ILE A 19 -9.57 -17.65 -22.49
CA ILE A 19 -10.03 -16.44 -21.82
C ILE A 19 -8.88 -15.96 -20.91
N LEU A 20 -8.40 -14.74 -21.16
CA LEU A 20 -7.40 -14.07 -20.31
C LEU A 20 -8.10 -13.16 -19.30
N VAL A 21 -7.93 -13.45 -18.02
CA VAL A 21 -8.40 -12.59 -16.92
C VAL A 21 -7.29 -11.58 -16.59
N ALA A 22 -7.45 -10.35 -17.05
CA ALA A 22 -6.47 -9.27 -16.90
C ALA A 22 -7.09 -8.06 -16.18
N THR A 23 -7.80 -8.30 -15.08
CA THR A 23 -8.57 -7.32 -14.33
C THR A 23 -7.75 -6.47 -13.34
N GLY A 24 -6.43 -6.65 -13.33
CA GLY A 24 -5.50 -5.89 -12.49
C GLY A 24 -5.54 -6.31 -11.02
N GLY A 25 -5.01 -5.44 -10.17
CA GLY A 25 -4.98 -5.64 -8.72
C GLY A 25 -5.52 -4.42 -7.98
N TRP A 26 -6.00 -4.65 -6.76
CA TRP A 26 -6.49 -3.62 -5.86
C TRP A 26 -5.58 -3.48 -4.63
N PRO A 27 -5.26 -2.25 -4.16
CA PRO A 27 -4.48 -2.06 -2.95
C PRO A 27 -5.12 -2.75 -1.75
N SER A 28 -4.29 -3.37 -0.90
CA SER A 28 -4.75 -4.06 0.30
C SER A 28 -4.35 -3.28 1.55
N ILE A 29 -5.33 -2.98 2.40
CA ILE A 29 -5.14 -2.42 3.75
C ILE A 29 -5.52 -3.52 4.75
N PRO A 30 -4.66 -3.84 5.74
CA PRO A 30 -4.98 -4.81 6.78
C PRO A 30 -6.25 -4.44 7.55
N ASP A 31 -6.92 -5.45 8.10
CA ASP A 31 -8.11 -5.26 8.94
C ASP A 31 -7.68 -4.89 10.36
N ILE A 32 -7.46 -3.61 10.59
CA ILE A 32 -7.08 -3.04 11.88
C ILE A 32 -8.02 -1.87 12.23
N PRO A 33 -8.24 -1.58 13.52
CA PRO A 33 -9.00 -0.41 13.95
C PRO A 33 -8.50 0.88 13.33
N GLY A 34 -9.39 1.67 12.73
CA GLY A 34 -9.08 2.94 12.09
C GLY A 34 -8.55 2.83 10.66
N ARG A 35 -8.61 1.64 10.02
CA ARG A 35 -8.17 1.43 8.63
C ARG A 35 -8.83 2.36 7.62
N GLU A 36 -10.05 2.80 7.92
CA GLU A 36 -10.83 3.73 7.10
C GLU A 36 -10.22 5.14 7.00
N HIS A 37 -9.26 5.44 7.87
CA HIS A 37 -8.51 6.70 7.85
C HIS A 37 -7.27 6.66 6.97
N ALA A 38 -6.92 5.50 6.44
CA ALA A 38 -5.77 5.35 5.56
C ALA A 38 -6.17 5.53 4.10
N ILE A 39 -5.25 6.08 3.34
CA ILE A 39 -5.31 6.10 1.88
C ILE A 39 -4.41 5.04 1.28
N THR A 40 -4.58 4.79 0.00
CA THR A 40 -3.71 3.96 -0.84
C THR A 40 -3.03 4.78 -1.94
N SER A 41 -2.31 4.12 -2.84
CA SER A 41 -1.75 4.78 -4.02
C SER A 41 -2.80 5.40 -4.95
N ASN A 42 -4.04 4.92 -4.89
CA ASN A 42 -5.11 5.47 -5.73
C ASN A 42 -5.45 6.90 -5.30
N GLU A 43 -5.69 7.12 -4.01
CA GLU A 43 -6.04 8.43 -3.46
C GLU A 43 -4.81 9.35 -3.37
N ALA A 44 -3.61 8.77 -3.20
CA ALA A 44 -2.37 9.53 -3.07
C ALA A 44 -2.02 10.35 -4.32
N LEU A 45 -2.46 9.92 -5.51
CA LEU A 45 -2.22 10.62 -6.77
C LEU A 45 -3.19 11.77 -7.02
N ASP A 46 -4.28 11.87 -6.26
CA ASP A 46 -5.31 12.91 -6.41
C ASP A 46 -5.57 13.66 -5.08
N LEU A 47 -4.53 13.87 -4.30
CA LEU A 47 -4.63 14.58 -3.03
C LEU A 47 -4.91 16.08 -3.27
N PRO A 48 -5.98 16.64 -2.70
CA PRO A 48 -6.30 18.07 -2.85
C PRO A 48 -5.28 18.97 -2.14
N LYS A 49 -4.54 18.40 -1.19
CA LYS A 49 -3.53 19.12 -0.41
C LYS A 49 -2.43 18.17 0.06
N LEU A 50 -1.18 18.61 -0.08
CA LEU A 50 -0.03 17.90 0.46
C LEU A 50 -0.05 17.92 1.99
N PRO A 51 0.07 16.75 2.67
CA PRO A 51 0.23 16.70 4.12
C PRO A 51 1.59 17.27 4.54
N LYS A 52 1.68 17.85 5.73
CA LYS A 52 2.97 18.25 6.30
C LYS A 52 3.77 17.04 6.75
N ARG A 53 3.09 16.05 7.37
CA ARG A 53 3.68 14.81 7.87
C ARG A 53 2.88 13.63 7.34
N ILE A 54 3.56 12.65 6.78
CA ILE A 54 2.91 11.42 6.30
C ILE A 54 3.62 10.19 6.82
N ALA A 55 2.83 9.20 7.24
CA ALA A 55 3.31 7.85 7.49
C ALA A 55 2.98 6.96 6.29
N VAL A 56 3.99 6.43 5.61
CA VAL A 56 3.85 5.47 4.53
C VAL A 56 4.11 4.08 5.08
N VAL A 57 3.11 3.21 5.09
CA VAL A 57 3.20 1.86 5.64
C VAL A 57 3.43 0.86 4.52
N GLY A 58 4.58 0.20 4.55
CA GLY A 58 5.02 -0.77 3.56
C GLY A 58 6.52 -0.71 3.33
N GLY A 59 7.07 -1.67 2.60
CA GLY A 59 8.50 -1.72 2.28
C GLY A 59 8.76 -2.22 0.87
N GLY A 60 7.73 -2.32 0.04
CA GLY A 60 7.83 -2.61 -1.38
C GLY A 60 8.12 -1.35 -2.21
N TYR A 61 8.26 -1.52 -3.51
CA TYR A 61 8.60 -0.42 -4.43
C TYR A 61 7.58 0.73 -4.37
N ILE A 62 6.27 0.44 -4.28
CA ILE A 62 5.22 1.48 -4.15
C ILE A 62 5.47 2.36 -2.91
N ALA A 63 5.74 1.74 -1.75
CA ALA A 63 6.01 2.48 -0.52
C ALA A 63 7.25 3.37 -0.64
N VAL A 64 8.32 2.85 -1.24
CA VAL A 64 9.59 3.57 -1.43
C VAL A 64 9.43 4.73 -2.39
N GLU A 65 8.75 4.52 -3.52
CA GLU A 65 8.49 5.57 -4.51
C GLU A 65 7.63 6.69 -3.92
N PHE A 66 6.51 6.38 -3.26
CA PHE A 66 5.67 7.40 -2.63
C PHE A 66 6.37 8.10 -1.46
N ALA A 67 7.20 7.41 -0.67
CA ALA A 67 8.02 8.07 0.33
C ALA A 67 8.97 9.10 -0.30
N GLY A 68 9.59 8.76 -1.42
CA GLY A 68 10.42 9.68 -2.21
C GLY A 68 9.63 10.85 -2.79
N ILE A 69 8.45 10.59 -3.35
CA ILE A 69 7.56 11.63 -3.93
C ILE A 69 7.13 12.63 -2.85
N PHE A 70 6.55 12.17 -1.74
CA PHE A 70 6.09 13.04 -0.66
C PHE A 70 7.24 13.84 -0.05
N HIS A 71 8.40 13.20 0.15
CA HIS A 71 9.57 13.87 0.67
C HIS A 71 10.10 14.95 -0.31
N GLY A 72 10.19 14.61 -1.59
CA GLY A 72 10.59 15.55 -2.65
C GLY A 72 9.66 16.76 -2.79
N LEU A 73 8.39 16.61 -2.45
CA LEU A 73 7.39 17.67 -2.40
C LEU A 73 7.40 18.45 -1.06
N GLY A 74 8.29 18.12 -0.12
CA GLY A 74 8.50 18.85 1.13
C GLY A 74 7.71 18.32 2.34
N ALA A 75 7.09 17.13 2.27
CA ALA A 75 6.50 16.50 3.43
C ALA A 75 7.56 15.83 4.32
N GLU A 76 7.36 15.87 5.64
CA GLU A 76 8.08 15.01 6.57
C GLU A 76 7.54 13.59 6.45
N VAL A 77 8.40 12.64 6.05
CA VAL A 77 7.99 11.26 5.75
C VAL A 77 8.54 10.30 6.78
N THR A 78 7.66 9.47 7.34
CA THR A 78 8.03 8.26 8.09
C THR A 78 7.61 7.03 7.30
N LEU A 79 8.58 6.27 6.78
CA LEU A 79 8.36 4.97 6.16
C LEU A 79 8.33 3.90 7.25
N VAL A 80 7.19 3.24 7.42
CA VAL A 80 6.96 2.21 8.45
C VAL A 80 7.02 0.84 7.81
N TYR A 81 7.94 -0.01 8.27
CA TYR A 81 8.10 -1.34 7.70
C TYR A 81 8.32 -2.41 8.76
N ARG A 82 7.61 -3.55 8.63
CA ARG A 82 7.63 -4.64 9.61
C ARG A 82 8.91 -5.48 9.64
N ARG A 83 9.77 -5.36 8.63
CA ARG A 83 11.04 -6.09 8.54
C ARG A 83 12.23 -5.15 8.75
N ASP A 84 13.41 -5.72 8.68
CA ASP A 84 14.71 -5.06 8.91
C ASP A 84 15.24 -4.28 7.72
N LEU A 85 14.75 -4.55 6.48
CA LEU A 85 15.26 -3.94 5.26
C LEU A 85 14.18 -3.90 4.17
N ILE A 86 13.96 -2.72 3.56
CA ILE A 86 12.98 -2.48 2.49
C ILE A 86 13.27 -3.33 1.23
N LEU A 87 12.36 -3.31 0.26
CA LEU A 87 12.48 -3.96 -1.06
C LEU A 87 12.79 -5.46 -1.00
N ARG A 88 12.02 -6.21 -0.18
CA ARG A 88 12.16 -7.66 -0.13
C ARG A 88 12.09 -8.29 -1.53
N GLY A 89 13.06 -9.15 -1.85
CA GLY A 89 13.15 -9.83 -3.15
C GLY A 89 14.16 -9.19 -4.10
N PHE A 90 14.64 -7.99 -3.80
CA PHE A 90 15.76 -7.37 -4.50
C PHE A 90 17.09 -7.80 -3.88
N ASP A 91 18.18 -7.56 -4.58
CA ASP A 91 19.54 -7.79 -4.10
C ASP A 91 19.80 -7.04 -2.77
N ARG A 92 20.51 -7.68 -1.84
CA ARG A 92 20.72 -7.17 -0.50
C ARG A 92 21.51 -5.86 -0.47
N ASP A 93 22.56 -5.76 -1.30
CA ASP A 93 23.43 -4.58 -1.31
C ASP A 93 22.69 -3.38 -1.89
N VAL A 94 21.87 -3.59 -2.93
CA VAL A 94 20.97 -2.56 -3.48
C VAL A 94 19.98 -2.08 -2.42
N ARG A 95 19.36 -2.99 -1.68
CA ARG A 95 18.41 -2.65 -0.60
C ARG A 95 19.06 -1.86 0.53
N ALA A 96 20.25 -2.28 0.96
CA ALA A 96 21.01 -1.62 2.02
C ALA A 96 21.41 -0.21 1.58
N HIS A 97 22.03 -0.09 0.40
CA HIS A 97 22.43 1.20 -0.16
C HIS A 97 21.25 2.17 -0.29
N LEU A 98 20.13 1.72 -0.87
CA LEU A 98 18.94 2.57 -1.01
C LEU A 98 18.36 2.98 0.35
N SER A 99 18.37 2.09 1.34
CA SER A 99 17.90 2.43 2.70
C SER A 99 18.74 3.56 3.31
N ASP A 100 20.04 3.51 3.12
CA ASP A 100 20.95 4.54 3.64
C ASP A 100 20.81 5.85 2.88
N GLU A 101 20.63 5.80 1.56
CA GLU A 101 20.36 6.99 0.75
C GLU A 101 19.05 7.69 1.13
N ILE A 102 17.97 6.93 1.33
CA ILE A 102 16.67 7.46 1.75
C ILE A 102 16.78 8.16 3.11
N LYS A 103 17.46 7.53 4.08
CA LYS A 103 17.71 8.14 5.40
C LYS A 103 18.56 9.39 5.29
N ARG A 104 19.63 9.37 4.47
CA ARG A 104 20.52 10.52 4.27
C ARG A 104 19.78 11.72 3.70
N LYS A 105 18.77 11.47 2.86
CA LYS A 105 17.88 12.53 2.32
C LYS A 105 16.88 13.06 3.33
N GLY A 106 16.73 12.44 4.51
CA GLY A 106 15.87 12.95 5.58
C GLY A 106 14.57 12.17 5.81
N VAL A 107 14.33 11.07 5.09
CA VAL A 107 13.19 10.20 5.37
C VAL A 107 13.49 9.33 6.60
N THR A 108 12.60 9.35 7.58
CA THR A 108 12.69 8.44 8.73
C THR A 108 12.18 7.05 8.33
N ILE A 109 12.95 6.00 8.62
CA ILE A 109 12.50 4.62 8.44
C ILE A 109 12.32 3.94 9.80
N ALA A 110 11.09 3.55 10.11
CA ALA A 110 10.72 2.80 11.32
C ALA A 110 10.67 1.30 11.00
N TYR A 111 11.81 0.62 11.12
CA TYR A 111 11.92 -0.82 10.92
C TYR A 111 11.34 -1.64 12.07
N GLY A 112 11.00 -2.90 11.80
CA GLY A 112 10.45 -3.84 12.77
C GLY A 112 9.09 -3.41 13.32
N ARG A 113 8.36 -2.56 12.58
CA ARG A 113 7.10 -1.97 13.02
C ARG A 113 5.95 -2.33 12.10
N GLU A 114 4.88 -2.85 12.70
CA GLU A 114 3.61 -3.13 12.03
C GLU A 114 2.50 -2.42 12.80
N PRO A 115 1.74 -1.50 12.16
CA PRO A 115 0.66 -0.81 12.85
C PRO A 115 -0.44 -1.77 13.29
N THR A 116 -0.91 -1.60 14.53
CA THR A 116 -2.02 -2.34 15.11
C THR A 116 -3.31 -1.54 15.15
N ALA A 117 -3.24 -0.22 15.03
CA ALA A 117 -4.39 0.68 14.94
C ALA A 117 -3.98 2.03 14.38
N ILE A 118 -4.96 2.75 13.81
CA ILE A 118 -4.86 4.16 13.42
C ILE A 118 -5.87 4.94 14.26
N GLU A 119 -5.40 5.78 15.15
CA GLU A 119 -6.23 6.62 16.01
C GLU A 119 -6.34 8.03 15.44
N LYS A 120 -7.54 8.56 15.33
CA LYS A 120 -7.71 9.99 15.01
C LYS A 120 -7.26 10.87 16.17
N ARG A 121 -6.47 11.90 15.89
CA ARG A 121 -5.93 12.84 16.86
C ARG A 121 -6.06 14.29 16.36
N GLY A 122 -7.15 14.95 16.77
CA GLY A 122 -7.46 16.29 16.27
C GLY A 122 -7.60 16.31 14.74
N LYS A 123 -6.69 17.02 14.06
CA LYS A 123 -6.65 17.09 12.58
C LYS A 123 -5.75 16.04 11.93
N GLY A 124 -5.08 15.20 12.72
CA GLY A 124 -4.15 14.18 12.24
C GLY A 124 -4.46 12.80 12.80
N TYR A 125 -3.47 11.93 12.73
CA TYR A 125 -3.58 10.53 13.10
C TYR A 125 -2.38 10.07 13.91
N ARG A 126 -2.58 9.02 14.70
CA ARG A 126 -1.56 8.32 15.47
C ARG A 126 -1.56 6.84 15.09
N LEU A 127 -0.44 6.36 14.55
CA LEU A 127 -0.23 4.93 14.34
C LEU A 127 0.23 4.30 15.65
N ARG A 128 -0.48 3.25 16.08
CA ARG A 128 -0.11 2.39 17.20
C ARG A 128 0.62 1.16 16.71
N PHE A 129 1.51 0.67 17.54
CA PHE A 129 2.27 -0.55 17.34
C PHE A 129 2.17 -1.41 18.60
N ALA A 130 2.34 -2.73 18.46
CA ALA A 130 2.40 -3.64 19.62
C ALA A 130 3.55 -3.27 20.56
N GLN A 131 4.66 -2.80 20.00
CA GLN A 131 5.83 -2.35 20.75
C GLN A 131 6.42 -1.08 20.14
N GLY A 132 7.04 -0.24 20.99
CA GLY A 132 7.73 0.96 20.60
C GLY A 132 6.83 2.21 20.56
N ARG A 133 7.45 3.36 20.24
CA ARG A 133 6.76 4.66 20.25
C ARG A 133 5.78 4.78 19.08
N PRO A 134 4.59 5.36 19.31
CA PRO A 134 3.66 5.65 18.22
C PRO A 134 4.24 6.67 17.24
N VAL A 135 3.67 6.73 16.02
CA VAL A 135 3.99 7.73 15.01
C VAL A 135 2.78 8.65 14.83
N ASP A 136 3.00 9.95 15.03
CA ASP A 136 1.99 10.98 14.79
C ASP A 136 2.19 11.59 13.40
N CYS A 137 1.13 11.70 12.61
CA CYS A 137 1.16 12.22 11.24
C CYS A 137 -0.16 12.90 10.87
N ASP A 138 -0.17 13.60 9.74
CA ASP A 138 -1.37 14.26 9.21
C ASP A 138 -2.11 13.36 8.21
N LEU A 139 -1.41 12.36 7.64
CA LEU A 139 -1.96 11.39 6.70
C LEU A 139 -1.27 10.03 6.85
N VAL A 140 -2.01 8.96 6.65
CA VAL A 140 -1.51 7.58 6.63
C VAL A 140 -1.76 6.99 5.25
N MET A 141 -0.70 6.47 4.60
CA MET A 141 -0.80 5.75 3.35
C MET A 141 -0.39 4.29 3.54
N TYR A 142 -1.21 3.35 3.08
CA TYR A 142 -0.86 1.93 3.03
C TYR A 142 -0.39 1.51 1.63
N ALA A 143 0.78 0.88 1.60
CA ALA A 143 1.40 0.30 0.41
C ALA A 143 1.95 -1.10 0.74
N THR A 144 1.13 -1.93 1.43
CA THR A 144 1.51 -3.24 1.98
C THR A 144 1.29 -4.40 1.02
N GLY A 145 0.73 -4.14 -0.15
CA GLY A 145 0.52 -5.12 -1.21
C GLY A 145 -0.74 -4.83 -2.02
N ARG A 146 -0.95 -5.68 -3.02
CA ARG A 146 -2.13 -5.65 -3.91
C ARG A 146 -2.71 -7.06 -4.00
N ALA A 147 -4.02 -7.17 -3.98
CA ALA A 147 -4.75 -8.40 -4.24
C ALA A 147 -5.25 -8.42 -5.69
N PRO A 148 -5.30 -9.58 -6.37
CA PRO A 148 -5.92 -9.69 -7.68
C PRO A 148 -7.37 -9.22 -7.66
N ASN A 149 -7.79 -8.43 -8.65
CA ASN A 149 -9.16 -7.96 -8.77
C ASN A 149 -10.00 -9.01 -9.51
N THR A 150 -10.16 -10.18 -8.88
CA THR A 150 -10.86 -11.35 -9.45
C THR A 150 -12.16 -11.70 -8.73
N LYS A 151 -12.50 -10.93 -7.69
CA LYS A 151 -13.73 -11.13 -6.94
C LYS A 151 -14.97 -10.91 -7.84
N ASP A 152 -16.00 -11.73 -7.65
CA ASP A 152 -17.29 -11.67 -8.36
C ASP A 152 -17.20 -11.88 -9.88
N LEU A 153 -16.09 -12.42 -10.38
CA LEU A 153 -15.94 -12.81 -11.78
C LEU A 153 -16.55 -14.19 -12.09
N GLY A 154 -17.02 -14.92 -11.07
CA GLY A 154 -17.58 -16.27 -11.19
C GLY A 154 -16.54 -17.33 -11.47
N LEU A 155 -15.27 -17.08 -11.11
CA LEU A 155 -14.16 -18.04 -11.28
C LEU A 155 -14.31 -19.20 -10.29
N GLU A 156 -14.84 -18.93 -9.11
CA GLU A 156 -15.04 -19.90 -8.02
C GLU A 156 -15.98 -21.05 -8.42
N ARG A 157 -16.79 -20.85 -9.46
CA ARG A 157 -17.77 -21.85 -9.98
C ARG A 157 -17.15 -22.79 -11.01
N LEU A 158 -15.93 -22.54 -11.42
CA LEU A 158 -15.27 -23.25 -12.52
C LEU A 158 -14.13 -24.20 -12.06
N GLY A 159 -13.87 -24.27 -10.75
CA GLY A 159 -12.84 -25.11 -10.15
C GLY A 159 -11.53 -24.41 -9.95
#